data_55a02ed370c2feb0f1000ea1304cfcb8
#
_entry.id   55a02ed370c2feb0f1000ea1304cfcb8
#
_cell.length_a   1.000
_cell.length_b   1.000
_cell.length_c   1.000
_cell.angle_alpha   90.00
_cell.angle_beta   90.00
_cell.angle_gamma   90.00
#
_symmetry.space_group_name_H-M   'P 1'
#
loop_
_entity.id
_entity.type
_entity.pdbx_description
1 polymer ?
#
loop_
_entity_poly.entity_id
_entity_poly.type
_entity_poly.pdbx_seq_one_letter_code
_entity_poly.pdbx_strand_id
1 'polypeptide(L)'
;LRQAARGAKIERMQSVVRCACPHDCPDTCAMHVTVDESGRAVAVAGDPDHPITDGFLCGKVSNYLDRVYSDQRLLHPLIRTGPKGEQGPASFRRASWDEAIAQAAAGIRAAVDRFGGESVLPYSYAGTQGALQGGSMGHRLMNALGASELVRTICATAGIAGTLATHGMSPEVDPELWPRARYVIVWGWNPMSTAPHLWKKLLEARRAGARLVVVDPFRSRTARVADEHLRPLPGTDAALAMGMMRAIVDAGLADEEWCRAHADGYEELLERLAEHPVEHWADLCGVPAEAIERIGTEFARTQPALIRLGVGAQRHLGAPIAYRTVACLPALVGAWRHPGGGCSYIPTATAGAIPSGAIEGRELRGADSRRINMSRLGEALTDPGLEPPVAALVVWSSNPAQVAPDQGRVLAGLRRDDLFTIVIEQFMTDTAAHADVVLPATTQLEHLDAVFSWGHQYFTLNQPAIEPLGEAKPTTEAFRLLAARLGLDDPAFADDDDSLLEQLLAGAPDGFDLEALRERGWAKVDLGQGETPHAEGNF
;
A
#
# COMPACT_ATOMS: atom_id res chain seq x y z
N LEU A 1 29.66 -21.16 52.34
CA LEU A 1 30.06 -19.76 52.04
C LEU A 1 30.39 -19.56 50.54
N ARG A 2 29.40 -19.78 49.64
CA ARG A 2 29.41 -19.30 48.24
C ARG A 2 27.99 -19.32 47.69
N GLN A 3 27.09 -18.54 48.31
CA GLN A 3 25.73 -18.31 47.80
C GLN A 3 25.18 -17.04 48.44
N ALA A 4 25.55 -15.89 47.92
CA ALA A 4 24.87 -14.62 48.16
C ALA A 4 25.57 -13.52 47.33
N ALA A 5 25.39 -13.50 46.02
CA ALA A 5 25.56 -12.31 45.18
C ALA A 5 24.79 -12.54 43.88
N ARG A 6 23.49 -12.77 43.96
CA ARG A 6 22.60 -12.44 42.86
C ARG A 6 22.21 -10.99 43.04
N GLY A 7 23.00 -10.13 42.40
CA GLY A 7 22.71 -8.72 42.32
C GLY A 7 21.26 -8.49 41.91
N ALA A 8 20.56 -7.65 42.67
CA ALA A 8 19.31 -7.07 42.25
C ALA A 8 19.54 -6.43 40.87
N LYS A 9 18.97 -7.00 39.80
CA LYS A 9 18.73 -6.27 38.59
C LYS A 9 17.87 -5.09 38.99
N ILE A 10 18.44 -3.91 39.07
CA ILE A 10 17.68 -2.67 39.05
C ILE A 10 16.84 -2.81 37.77
N GLU A 11 15.55 -3.02 37.89
CA GLU A 11 14.60 -2.87 36.80
C GLU A 11 14.72 -1.42 36.39
N ARG A 12 15.48 -1.18 35.32
CA ARG A 12 15.53 0.13 34.68
C ARG A 12 14.10 0.40 34.22
N MET A 13 13.56 1.54 34.60
CA MET A 13 12.26 1.98 34.13
C MET A 13 12.34 2.10 32.61
N GLN A 14 11.71 1.17 31.93
CA GLN A 14 11.57 1.16 30.47
C GLN A 14 10.13 1.51 30.17
N SER A 15 9.91 2.42 29.23
CA SER A 15 8.59 2.69 28.70
C SER A 15 8.35 1.90 27.42
N VAL A 16 7.10 1.52 27.18
CA VAL A 16 6.67 0.87 25.94
C VAL A 16 5.76 1.83 25.20
N VAL A 17 6.12 2.16 23.96
CA VAL A 17 5.35 3.02 23.07
C VAL A 17 4.72 2.17 21.96
N ARG A 18 3.47 2.45 21.63
CA ARG A 18 2.74 1.77 20.58
C ARG A 18 2.99 2.46 19.25
N CYS A 19 3.48 1.70 18.30
CA CYS A 19 3.86 2.17 16.97
C CYS A 19 3.24 1.31 15.87
N ALA A 20 3.33 1.75 14.63
CA ALA A 20 2.93 1.01 13.44
C ALA A 20 4.12 0.65 12.57
N CYS A 21 4.06 -0.48 11.88
CA CYS A 21 5.01 -0.82 10.85
C CYS A 21 4.78 0.06 9.61
N PRO A 22 5.80 0.77 9.10
CA PRO A 22 5.65 1.71 7.99
C PRO A 22 5.80 1.07 6.62
N HIS A 23 6.07 -0.23 6.54
CA HIS A 23 6.33 -0.88 5.26
C HIS A 23 5.07 -1.05 4.44
N ASP A 24 5.21 -0.94 3.11
CA ASP A 24 4.18 -1.29 2.13
C ASP A 24 3.95 -2.81 2.14
N CYS A 25 3.07 -3.23 3.04
CA CYS A 25 2.77 -4.63 3.34
C CYS A 25 1.32 -4.75 3.82
N PRO A 26 0.54 -5.74 3.33
CA PRO A 26 -0.86 -5.91 3.75
C PRO A 26 -1.03 -6.26 5.23
N ASP A 27 0.03 -6.73 5.89
CA ASP A 27 -0.04 -7.11 7.30
C ASP A 27 -0.11 -5.90 8.25
N THR A 28 0.43 -4.75 7.88
CA THR A 28 0.41 -3.48 8.65
C THR A 28 0.49 -3.69 10.17
N CYS A 29 1.62 -4.24 10.64
CA CYS A 29 1.75 -4.70 12.02
C CYS A 29 1.68 -3.57 13.04
N ALA A 30 0.92 -3.75 14.11
CA ALA A 30 1.04 -2.96 15.34
C ALA A 30 2.29 -3.40 16.10
N MET A 31 3.06 -2.44 16.62
CA MET A 31 4.35 -2.69 17.26
C MET A 31 4.40 -2.09 18.67
N HIS A 32 5.14 -2.76 19.55
CA HIS A 32 5.62 -2.24 20.80
C HIS A 32 7.10 -1.88 20.69
N VAL A 33 7.43 -0.63 20.98
CA VAL A 33 8.81 -0.14 21.01
C VAL A 33 9.21 0.12 22.45
N THR A 34 10.24 -0.56 22.92
CA THR A 34 10.79 -0.36 24.27
C THR A 34 11.83 0.75 24.22
N VAL A 35 11.65 1.75 25.06
CA VAL A 35 12.55 2.91 25.21
C VAL A 35 13.20 2.90 26.58
N ASP A 36 14.50 3.09 26.64
CA ASP A 36 15.27 3.16 27.89
C ASP A 36 15.25 4.58 28.51
N GLU A 37 15.84 4.71 29.71
CA GLU A 37 15.90 5.97 30.47
C GLU A 37 16.61 7.13 29.71
N SER A 38 17.40 6.81 28.69
CA SER A 38 18.06 7.81 27.85
C SER A 38 17.19 8.32 26.68
N GLY A 39 15.96 7.79 26.55
CA GLY A 39 15.09 8.07 25.42
C GLY A 39 15.45 7.30 24.16
N ARG A 40 16.29 6.25 24.25
CA ARG A 40 16.70 5.43 23.12
C ARG A 40 15.81 4.20 22.98
N ALA A 41 15.32 3.94 21.77
CA ALA A 41 14.65 2.66 21.49
C ALA A 41 15.66 1.51 21.52
N VAL A 42 15.36 0.48 22.31
CA VAL A 42 16.25 -0.67 22.57
C VAL A 42 15.68 -2.00 22.13
N ALA A 43 14.36 -2.08 21.89
CA ALA A 43 13.72 -3.27 21.35
C ALA A 43 12.46 -2.91 20.55
N VAL A 44 12.12 -3.74 19.56
CA VAL A 44 10.83 -3.73 18.85
C VAL A 44 10.21 -5.12 18.92
N ALA A 45 8.92 -5.19 19.17
CA ALA A 45 8.14 -6.43 19.22
C ALA A 45 6.79 -6.22 18.53
N GLY A 46 6.15 -7.29 18.08
CA GLY A 46 4.76 -7.23 17.63
C GLY A 46 3.81 -7.06 18.83
N ASP A 47 2.72 -6.33 18.63
CA ASP A 47 1.66 -6.24 19.63
C ASP A 47 0.96 -7.61 19.75
N PRO A 48 0.98 -8.25 20.95
CA PRO A 48 0.37 -9.57 21.15
C PRO A 48 -1.16 -9.53 21.15
N ASP A 49 -1.76 -8.36 21.41
CA ASP A 49 -3.20 -8.19 21.49
C ASP A 49 -3.83 -7.84 20.13
N HIS A 50 -3.00 -7.46 19.14
CA HIS A 50 -3.50 -7.16 17.80
C HIS A 50 -3.80 -8.45 17.02
N PRO A 51 -5.05 -8.69 16.54
CA PRO A 51 -5.49 -9.98 16.01
C PRO A 51 -4.74 -10.47 14.77
N ILE A 52 -4.12 -9.57 14.02
CA ILE A 52 -3.32 -9.93 12.83
C ILE A 52 -1.83 -10.02 13.19
N THR A 53 -1.28 -9.06 13.93
CA THR A 53 0.15 -9.05 14.34
C THR A 53 0.48 -10.21 15.28
N ASP A 54 -0.37 -10.47 16.28
CA ASP A 54 -0.33 -11.64 17.16
C ASP A 54 1.09 -11.90 17.71
N GLY A 55 1.72 -10.84 18.22
CA GLY A 55 2.96 -10.87 18.99
C GLY A 55 4.26 -11.05 18.22
N PHE A 56 4.25 -11.28 16.90
CA PHE A 56 5.51 -11.45 16.15
C PHE A 56 5.71 -10.37 15.07
N LEU A 57 6.96 -10.17 14.67
CA LEU A 57 7.35 -9.32 13.55
C LEU A 57 8.09 -10.13 12.50
N CYS A 58 7.90 -9.78 11.23
CA CYS A 58 8.65 -10.40 10.14
C CYS A 58 10.14 -10.02 10.18
N GLY A 59 10.99 -10.78 9.48
CA GLY A 59 12.44 -10.55 9.45
C GLY A 59 12.89 -9.19 8.91
N LYS A 60 12.01 -8.42 8.26
CA LYS A 60 12.32 -7.05 7.81
C LYS A 60 12.21 -6.03 8.96
N VAL A 61 11.31 -6.27 9.90
CA VAL A 61 10.95 -5.30 10.96
C VAL A 61 11.54 -5.68 12.31
N SER A 62 11.81 -6.95 12.57
CA SER A 62 12.44 -7.39 13.81
C SER A 62 13.81 -6.72 14.08
N ASN A 63 14.52 -6.28 13.03
CA ASN A 63 15.79 -5.56 13.10
C ASN A 63 15.65 -4.08 12.74
N TYR A 64 14.47 -3.49 12.96
CA TYR A 64 14.20 -2.11 12.50
C TYR A 64 15.11 -1.07 13.15
N LEU A 65 15.60 -1.32 14.36
CA LEU A 65 16.51 -0.42 15.06
C LEU A 65 17.85 -0.26 14.34
N ASP A 66 18.31 -1.27 13.59
CA ASP A 66 19.53 -1.18 12.77
C ASP A 66 19.36 -0.11 11.67
N ARG A 67 18.12 0.05 11.15
CA ARG A 67 17.77 1.12 10.21
C ARG A 67 17.70 2.47 10.90
N VAL A 68 17.03 2.56 12.05
CA VAL A 68 16.84 3.82 12.81
C VAL A 68 18.19 4.42 13.20
N TYR A 69 19.10 3.59 13.68
CA TYR A 69 20.42 4.02 14.17
C TYR A 69 21.58 3.79 13.19
N SER A 70 21.26 3.58 11.90
CA SER A 70 22.28 3.41 10.87
C SER A 70 23.15 4.68 10.74
N ASP A 71 24.45 4.50 10.59
CA ASP A 71 25.39 5.57 10.29
C ASP A 71 25.23 6.15 8.88
N GLN A 72 24.47 5.47 8.03
CA GLN A 72 24.15 5.92 6.67
C GLN A 72 22.90 6.82 6.61
N ARG A 73 22.22 7.05 7.73
CA ARG A 73 21.07 7.95 7.75
C ARG A 73 21.48 9.38 7.42
N LEU A 74 20.63 10.03 6.63
CA LEU A 74 20.70 11.47 6.41
C LEU A 74 20.17 12.19 7.66
N LEU A 75 21.09 12.88 8.33
CA LEU A 75 20.77 13.60 9.58
C LEU A 75 20.83 15.11 9.43
N HIS A 76 21.18 15.61 8.24
CA HIS A 76 21.31 17.04 7.94
C HIS A 76 20.82 17.31 6.52
N PRO A 77 20.27 18.53 6.25
CA PRO A 77 19.99 18.95 4.89
C PRO A 77 21.26 18.99 4.02
N LEU A 78 21.10 18.63 2.76
CA LEU A 78 22.18 18.59 1.78
C LEU A 78 21.81 19.43 0.54
N ILE A 79 22.76 20.21 0.07
CA ILE A 79 22.66 20.99 -1.17
C ILE A 79 23.71 20.48 -2.15
N ARG A 80 23.32 20.26 -3.39
CA ARG A 80 24.20 19.81 -4.46
C ARG A 80 25.27 20.84 -4.78
N THR A 81 26.50 20.39 -5.00
CA THR A 81 27.65 21.20 -5.41
C THR A 81 28.31 20.71 -6.70
N GLY A 82 28.02 19.49 -7.11
CA GLY A 82 28.55 18.87 -8.32
C GLY A 82 27.48 18.61 -9.40
N PRO A 83 27.85 18.07 -10.55
CA PRO A 83 26.93 17.67 -11.61
C PRO A 83 25.88 16.66 -11.14
N LYS A 84 24.69 16.67 -11.76
CA LYS A 84 23.65 15.69 -11.48
C LYS A 84 24.06 14.29 -11.94
N GLY A 85 23.75 13.29 -11.10
CA GLY A 85 24.07 11.89 -11.35
C GLY A 85 25.45 11.45 -10.89
N GLU A 86 26.30 12.36 -10.47
CA GLU A 86 27.51 11.99 -9.71
C GLU A 86 27.14 11.62 -8.28
N GLN A 87 27.49 10.40 -7.91
CA GLN A 87 27.24 9.89 -6.56
C GLN A 87 28.47 10.07 -5.69
N GLY A 88 28.25 10.58 -4.51
CA GLY A 88 29.27 10.63 -3.46
C GLY A 88 29.15 11.86 -2.56
N PRO A 89 29.81 11.82 -1.40
CA PRO A 89 29.82 12.93 -0.44
C PRO A 89 30.36 14.25 -1.03
N ALA A 90 31.23 14.16 -2.04
CA ALA A 90 31.79 15.33 -2.72
C ALA A 90 30.76 16.09 -3.60
N SER A 91 29.66 15.45 -3.98
CA SER A 91 28.62 16.05 -4.81
C SER A 91 27.60 16.87 -4.02
N PHE A 92 27.67 16.83 -2.70
CA PHE A 92 26.81 17.55 -1.79
C PHE A 92 27.60 18.22 -0.66
N ARG A 93 27.09 19.37 -0.20
CA ARG A 93 27.54 19.95 1.05
C ARG A 93 26.40 19.95 2.07
N ARG A 94 26.75 19.86 3.34
CA ARG A 94 25.80 20.11 4.44
C ARG A 94 25.32 21.55 4.39
N ALA A 95 24.04 21.74 4.67
CA ALA A 95 23.39 23.04 4.78
C ALA A 95 22.57 23.11 6.07
N SER A 96 22.21 24.33 6.50
CA SER A 96 21.16 24.50 7.49
C SER A 96 19.79 24.29 6.87
N TRP A 97 18.76 24.06 7.72
CA TRP A 97 17.38 23.98 7.25
C TRP A 97 16.95 25.26 6.53
N ASP A 98 17.27 26.43 7.08
CA ASP A 98 16.92 27.71 6.47
C ASP A 98 17.51 27.87 5.08
N GLU A 99 18.77 27.48 4.90
CA GLU A 99 19.45 27.53 3.61
C GLU A 99 18.85 26.54 2.60
N ALA A 100 18.61 25.29 3.03
CA ALA A 100 18.05 24.27 2.16
C ALA A 100 16.61 24.58 1.75
N ILE A 101 15.77 25.03 2.68
CA ILE A 101 14.39 25.48 2.40
C ILE A 101 14.37 26.72 1.53
N ALA A 102 15.30 27.66 1.73
CA ALA A 102 15.39 28.84 0.86
C ALA A 102 15.72 28.44 -0.58
N GLN A 103 16.65 27.50 -0.78
CA GLN A 103 17.01 27.01 -2.11
C GLN A 103 15.89 26.18 -2.74
N ALA A 104 15.23 25.31 -1.96
CA ALA A 104 14.09 24.53 -2.43
C ALA A 104 12.94 25.42 -2.87
N ALA A 105 12.58 26.44 -2.07
CA ALA A 105 11.54 27.42 -2.42
C ALA A 105 11.91 28.25 -3.65
N ALA A 106 13.18 28.64 -3.79
CA ALA A 106 13.65 29.37 -4.97
C ALA A 106 13.52 28.55 -6.24
N GLY A 107 13.85 27.24 -6.20
CA GLY A 107 13.71 26.33 -7.34
C GLY A 107 12.24 26.12 -7.75
N ILE A 108 11.35 25.92 -6.77
CA ILE A 108 9.90 25.83 -7.04
C ILE A 108 9.38 27.14 -7.62
N ARG A 109 9.72 28.27 -7.02
CA ARG A 109 9.28 29.59 -7.50
C ARG A 109 9.75 29.86 -8.92
N ALA A 110 11.00 29.57 -9.25
CA ALA A 110 11.52 29.72 -10.60
C ALA A 110 10.77 28.88 -11.64
N ALA A 111 10.36 27.66 -11.30
CA ALA A 111 9.53 26.81 -12.15
C ALA A 111 8.12 27.40 -12.34
N VAL A 112 7.47 27.81 -11.23
CA VAL A 112 6.12 28.38 -11.24
C VAL A 112 6.07 29.73 -11.97
N ASP A 113 7.01 30.63 -11.71
CA ASP A 113 7.07 31.97 -12.35
C ASP A 113 7.28 31.87 -13.86
N ARG A 114 8.01 30.85 -14.29
CA ARG A 114 8.31 30.68 -15.72
C ARG A 114 7.25 29.91 -16.49
N PHE A 115 6.65 28.90 -15.87
CA PHE A 115 5.84 27.91 -16.59
C PHE A 115 4.46 27.65 -15.94
N GLY A 116 4.17 28.27 -14.81
CA GLY A 116 2.95 28.00 -14.03
C GLY A 116 3.05 26.79 -13.11
N GLY A 117 2.02 26.60 -12.26
CA GLY A 117 2.00 25.57 -11.21
C GLY A 117 2.16 24.14 -11.73
N GLU A 118 1.58 23.82 -12.89
CA GLU A 118 1.66 22.47 -13.48
C GLU A 118 3.08 22.03 -13.88
N SER A 119 4.05 22.97 -13.91
CA SER A 119 5.46 22.64 -14.11
C SER A 119 6.11 21.98 -12.89
N VAL A 120 5.44 22.02 -11.75
CA VAL A 120 5.84 21.31 -10.54
C VAL A 120 5.16 19.94 -10.53
N LEU A 121 5.95 18.87 -10.46
CA LEU A 121 5.45 17.50 -10.36
C LEU A 121 5.75 16.93 -8.97
N PRO A 122 4.74 16.61 -8.14
CA PRO A 122 4.94 15.78 -6.96
C PRO A 122 5.18 14.32 -7.35
N TYR A 123 6.04 13.61 -6.60
CA TYR A 123 6.15 12.16 -6.74
C TYR A 123 6.26 11.51 -5.36
N SER A 124 5.17 10.88 -4.93
CA SER A 124 5.12 10.18 -3.65
C SER A 124 4.28 8.92 -3.77
N TYR A 125 4.78 7.81 -3.25
CA TYR A 125 4.03 6.56 -3.20
C TYR A 125 4.81 5.48 -2.45
N ALA A 126 4.10 4.69 -1.62
CA ALA A 126 4.47 3.37 -1.10
C ALA A 126 5.93 3.21 -0.59
N GLY A 127 6.55 4.29 -0.13
CA GLY A 127 7.76 4.25 0.66
C GLY A 127 7.41 3.98 2.13
N THR A 128 7.55 4.96 2.99
CA THR A 128 6.98 4.93 4.34
C THR A 128 5.47 5.11 4.24
N GLN A 129 4.70 4.15 4.73
CA GLN A 129 3.24 4.23 4.79
C GLN A 129 2.82 5.14 5.94
N GLY A 130 1.80 5.96 5.71
CA GLY A 130 1.24 6.85 6.70
C GLY A 130 0.42 7.95 6.06
N ALA A 131 -0.77 8.24 6.62
CA ALA A 131 -1.68 9.22 6.07
C ALA A 131 -1.18 10.65 6.31
N LEU A 132 -0.58 10.93 7.48
CA LEU A 132 -0.12 12.26 7.82
C LEU A 132 1.16 12.60 7.04
N GLN A 133 2.21 11.80 7.21
CA GLN A 133 3.53 12.09 6.62
C GLN A 133 3.53 11.93 5.10
N GLY A 134 2.73 11.00 4.57
CA GLY A 134 2.64 10.72 3.14
C GLY A 134 1.60 11.54 2.39
N GLY A 135 0.48 11.89 3.02
CA GLY A 135 -0.75 12.33 2.34
C GLY A 135 -1.33 13.68 2.76
N SER A 136 -0.71 14.43 3.69
CA SER A 136 -1.28 15.70 4.19
C SER A 136 -0.56 16.95 3.65
N MET A 137 0.35 17.53 4.41
CA MET A 137 1.01 18.82 4.10
C MET A 137 1.66 18.85 2.72
N GLY A 138 2.22 17.74 2.25
CA GLY A 138 2.76 17.66 0.89
C GLY A 138 1.69 17.87 -0.18
N HIS A 139 0.51 17.27 0.01
CA HIS A 139 -0.63 17.46 -0.91
C HIS A 139 -1.19 18.89 -0.81
N ARG A 140 -1.33 19.45 0.41
CA ARG A 140 -1.76 20.84 0.60
C ARG A 140 -0.86 21.80 -0.17
N LEU A 141 0.47 21.67 -0.04
CA LEU A 141 1.42 22.50 -0.77
C LEU A 141 1.24 22.37 -2.29
N MET A 142 1.14 21.14 -2.80
CA MET A 142 0.99 20.91 -4.24
C MET A 142 -0.35 21.45 -4.76
N ASN A 143 -1.42 21.33 -3.97
CA ASN A 143 -2.72 21.89 -4.30
C ASN A 143 -2.68 23.42 -4.35
N ALA A 144 -2.08 24.08 -3.34
CA ALA A 144 -1.96 25.54 -3.30
C ALA A 144 -1.10 26.10 -4.45
N LEU A 145 -0.11 25.34 -4.92
CA LEU A 145 0.71 25.72 -6.07
C LEU A 145 0.03 25.51 -7.42
N GLY A 146 -1.12 24.82 -7.48
CA GLY A 146 -1.70 24.33 -8.73
C GLY A 146 -0.78 23.36 -9.48
N ALA A 147 -0.01 22.55 -8.73
CA ALA A 147 0.93 21.58 -9.28
C ALA A 147 0.23 20.48 -10.10
N SER A 148 0.97 19.83 -11.01
CA SER A 148 0.49 18.62 -11.69
C SER A 148 0.04 17.57 -10.68
N GLU A 149 -1.03 16.84 -10.98
CA GLU A 149 -1.53 15.74 -10.15
C GLU A 149 -0.82 14.43 -10.51
N LEU A 150 -0.26 13.74 -9.51
CA LEU A 150 0.29 12.40 -9.70
C LEU A 150 -0.81 11.35 -9.61
N VAL A 151 -1.09 10.66 -10.72
CA VAL A 151 -2.03 9.53 -10.73
C VAL A 151 -1.31 8.25 -10.33
N ARG A 152 -1.64 7.74 -9.16
CA ARG A 152 -0.97 6.59 -8.53
C ARG A 152 -1.56 5.27 -9.03
N THR A 153 -0.95 4.67 -10.06
CA THR A 153 -1.48 3.49 -10.75
C THR A 153 -0.62 2.24 -10.64
N ILE A 154 0.63 2.37 -10.17
CA ILE A 154 1.63 1.29 -10.26
C ILE A 154 1.32 0.05 -9.42
N CYS A 155 0.50 0.17 -8.36
CA CYS A 155 0.25 -0.93 -7.43
C CYS A 155 -1.01 -1.74 -7.78
N ALA A 156 -2.18 -1.28 -7.37
CA ALA A 156 -3.39 -2.10 -7.26
C ALA A 156 -4.55 -1.64 -8.16
N THR A 157 -4.43 -0.47 -8.79
CA THR A 157 -5.53 0.22 -9.46
C THR A 157 -6.21 -0.62 -10.54
N ALA A 158 -5.44 -1.41 -11.31
CA ALA A 158 -5.99 -2.26 -12.35
C ALA A 158 -6.87 -3.38 -11.78
N GLY A 159 -6.40 -4.05 -10.71
CA GLY A 159 -7.17 -5.10 -10.03
C GLY A 159 -8.41 -4.52 -9.32
N ILE A 160 -8.27 -3.36 -8.65
CA ILE A 160 -9.41 -2.65 -8.03
C ILE A 160 -10.47 -2.32 -9.08
N ALA A 161 -10.09 -1.76 -10.23
CA ALA A 161 -11.04 -1.46 -11.30
C ALA A 161 -11.79 -2.72 -11.80
N GLY A 162 -11.09 -3.86 -11.87
CA GLY A 162 -11.69 -5.14 -12.24
C GLY A 162 -12.67 -5.65 -11.20
N THR A 163 -12.30 -5.65 -9.92
CA THR A 163 -13.18 -6.12 -8.84
C THR A 163 -14.39 -5.20 -8.64
N LEU A 164 -14.20 -3.88 -8.71
CA LEU A 164 -15.29 -2.91 -8.66
C LEU A 164 -16.30 -3.11 -9.79
N ALA A 165 -15.85 -3.50 -10.99
CA ALA A 165 -16.74 -3.78 -12.13
C ALA A 165 -17.60 -5.04 -11.93
N THR A 166 -17.26 -5.91 -10.95
CA THR A 166 -18.04 -7.08 -10.60
C THR A 166 -18.94 -6.84 -9.39
N HIS A 167 -18.40 -6.21 -8.33
CA HIS A 167 -19.06 -6.14 -7.02
C HIS A 167 -19.56 -4.73 -6.66
N GLY A 168 -19.35 -3.71 -7.50
CA GLY A 168 -19.65 -2.32 -7.15
C GLY A 168 -18.77 -1.74 -6.03
N MET A 169 -18.05 -2.58 -5.27
CA MET A 169 -17.06 -2.22 -4.27
C MET A 169 -15.98 -3.31 -4.19
N SER A 170 -14.84 -2.99 -3.62
CA SER A 170 -13.77 -3.99 -3.45
C SER A 170 -14.23 -5.11 -2.53
N PRO A 171 -14.02 -6.38 -2.91
CA PRO A 171 -14.42 -7.50 -2.09
C PRO A 171 -13.61 -7.55 -0.80
N GLU A 172 -14.30 -7.77 0.32
CA GLU A 172 -13.71 -7.78 1.65
C GLU A 172 -14.25 -8.90 2.51
N VAL A 173 -13.65 -10.08 2.35
CA VAL A 173 -13.80 -11.10 3.38
C VAL A 173 -12.78 -10.82 4.46
N ASP A 174 -13.26 -10.49 5.67
CA ASP A 174 -12.38 -10.21 6.81
C ASP A 174 -11.36 -11.36 7.00
N PRO A 175 -10.06 -11.08 7.07
CA PRO A 175 -9.04 -12.11 7.30
C PRO A 175 -9.24 -12.94 8.58
N GLU A 176 -9.93 -12.43 9.57
CA GLU A 176 -10.28 -13.18 10.78
C GLU A 176 -11.30 -14.31 10.49
N LEU A 177 -12.03 -14.22 9.38
CA LEU A 177 -12.95 -15.26 8.92
C LEU A 177 -12.30 -16.30 7.99
N TRP A 178 -11.11 -16.02 7.42
CA TRP A 178 -10.44 -16.97 6.52
C TRP A 178 -10.23 -18.37 7.11
N PRO A 179 -9.97 -18.54 8.44
CA PRO A 179 -9.88 -19.87 9.03
C PRO A 179 -11.12 -20.74 8.89
N ARG A 180 -12.30 -20.17 8.59
CA ARG A 180 -13.54 -20.92 8.34
C ARG A 180 -13.64 -21.50 6.94
N ALA A 181 -12.83 -21.03 5.99
CA ALA A 181 -12.83 -21.55 4.63
C ALA A 181 -12.44 -23.04 4.59
N ARG A 182 -13.05 -23.79 3.67
CA ARG A 182 -12.78 -25.22 3.42
C ARG A 182 -12.01 -25.44 2.11
N TYR A 183 -12.10 -24.47 1.21
CA TYR A 183 -11.36 -24.45 -0.04
C TYR A 183 -10.79 -23.07 -0.26
N VAL A 184 -9.50 -22.96 -0.46
CA VAL A 184 -8.81 -21.67 -0.62
C VAL A 184 -8.01 -21.66 -1.91
N ILE A 185 -8.27 -20.70 -2.78
CA ILE A 185 -7.43 -20.39 -3.94
C ILE A 185 -6.64 -19.12 -3.66
N VAL A 186 -5.33 -19.23 -3.59
CA VAL A 186 -4.41 -18.07 -3.54
C VAL A 186 -3.98 -17.77 -4.97
N TRP A 187 -4.42 -16.65 -5.50
CA TRP A 187 -4.26 -16.30 -6.90
C TRP A 187 -3.33 -15.09 -7.08
N GLY A 188 -2.16 -15.31 -7.70
CA GLY A 188 -1.18 -14.25 -7.96
C GLY A 188 -0.58 -13.61 -6.70
N TRP A 189 -0.46 -14.39 -5.60
CA TRP A 189 0.04 -13.91 -4.32
C TRP A 189 0.98 -14.92 -3.65
N ASN A 190 2.05 -14.41 -3.03
CA ASN A 190 3.03 -15.22 -2.29
C ASN A 190 3.11 -14.78 -0.81
N PRO A 191 2.06 -15.02 0.00
CA PRO A 191 1.98 -14.51 1.37
C PRO A 191 3.10 -15.01 2.28
N MET A 192 3.64 -16.20 2.10
CA MET A 192 4.80 -16.67 2.87
C MET A 192 6.01 -15.72 2.80
N SER A 193 6.13 -14.94 1.72
CA SER A 193 7.24 -14.01 1.53
C SER A 193 6.83 -12.55 1.74
N THR A 194 5.57 -12.19 1.49
CA THR A 194 5.12 -10.80 1.42
C THR A 194 4.14 -10.40 2.51
N ALA A 195 3.49 -11.37 3.18
CA ALA A 195 2.46 -11.14 4.20
C ALA A 195 2.40 -12.30 5.21
N PRO A 196 3.44 -12.48 6.05
CA PRO A 196 3.55 -13.66 6.91
C PRO A 196 2.47 -13.75 7.98
N HIS A 197 1.86 -12.65 8.41
CA HIS A 197 0.77 -12.65 9.38
C HIS A 197 -0.54 -13.10 8.75
N LEU A 198 -0.90 -12.55 7.59
CA LEU A 198 -2.06 -13.02 6.83
C LEU A 198 -1.87 -14.46 6.33
N TRP A 199 -0.64 -14.87 6.03
CA TRP A 199 -0.34 -16.28 5.75
C TRP A 199 -0.70 -17.19 6.93
N LYS A 200 -0.52 -16.74 8.17
CA LYS A 200 -0.91 -17.49 9.37
C LYS A 200 -2.41 -17.80 9.37
N LYS A 201 -3.27 -16.84 8.96
CA LYS A 201 -4.73 -17.07 8.85
C LYS A 201 -5.07 -18.16 7.82
N LEU A 202 -4.37 -18.21 6.69
CA LEU A 202 -4.53 -19.28 5.71
C LEU A 202 -4.01 -20.63 6.23
N LEU A 203 -2.95 -20.64 7.03
CA LEU A 203 -2.49 -21.87 7.70
C LEU A 203 -3.48 -22.37 8.75
N GLU A 204 -4.21 -21.48 9.42
CA GLU A 204 -5.28 -21.86 10.36
C GLU A 204 -6.41 -22.57 9.61
N ALA A 205 -6.87 -22.04 8.46
CA ALA A 205 -7.83 -22.72 7.58
C ALA A 205 -7.33 -24.11 7.16
N ARG A 206 -6.07 -24.20 6.72
CA ARG A 206 -5.48 -25.49 6.29
C ARG A 206 -5.39 -26.51 7.43
N ARG A 207 -5.04 -26.06 8.65
CA ARG A 207 -5.04 -26.93 9.84
C ARG A 207 -6.44 -27.42 10.21
N ALA A 208 -7.46 -26.63 9.88
CA ALA A 208 -8.87 -27.00 10.01
C ALA A 208 -9.37 -27.90 8.86
N GLY A 209 -8.49 -28.30 7.93
CA GLY A 209 -8.78 -29.21 6.84
C GLY A 209 -9.11 -28.56 5.50
N ALA A 210 -8.88 -27.24 5.34
CA ALA A 210 -9.07 -26.59 4.06
C ALA A 210 -8.05 -27.07 3.02
N ARG A 211 -8.51 -27.31 1.79
CA ARG A 211 -7.64 -27.51 0.63
C ARG A 211 -7.08 -26.16 0.16
N LEU A 212 -5.79 -26.12 -0.09
CA LEU A 212 -5.07 -24.94 -0.56
C LEU A 212 -4.58 -25.13 -1.99
N VAL A 213 -5.12 -24.33 -2.91
CA VAL A 213 -4.67 -24.25 -4.30
C VAL A 213 -3.96 -22.91 -4.52
N VAL A 214 -2.86 -22.94 -5.26
CA VAL A 214 -2.15 -21.71 -5.67
C VAL A 214 -2.17 -21.58 -7.18
N VAL A 215 -2.59 -20.42 -7.67
CA VAL A 215 -2.54 -20.02 -9.08
C VAL A 215 -1.45 -18.98 -9.24
N ASP A 216 -0.32 -19.33 -9.84
CA ASP A 216 0.84 -18.46 -10.00
C ASP A 216 1.75 -19.03 -11.11
N PRO A 217 2.17 -18.28 -12.11
CA PRO A 217 3.12 -18.78 -13.13
C PRO A 217 4.47 -19.20 -12.52
N PHE A 218 4.84 -18.60 -11.38
CA PHE A 218 6.06 -18.92 -10.64
C PHE A 218 5.80 -19.88 -9.47
N ARG A 219 6.63 -20.91 -9.33
CA ARG A 219 6.56 -21.82 -8.18
C ARG A 219 7.15 -21.16 -6.92
N SER A 220 6.38 -20.23 -6.37
CA SER A 220 6.71 -19.44 -5.19
C SER A 220 6.86 -20.30 -3.92
N ARG A 221 7.31 -19.71 -2.80
CA ARG A 221 7.35 -20.42 -1.51
C ARG A 221 5.97 -20.91 -1.08
N THR A 222 4.94 -20.11 -1.32
CA THR A 222 3.54 -20.47 -1.05
C THR A 222 3.09 -21.64 -1.95
N ALA A 223 3.41 -21.59 -3.24
CA ALA A 223 3.07 -22.66 -4.18
C ALA A 223 3.73 -24.00 -3.86
N ARG A 224 4.91 -23.99 -3.23
CA ARG A 224 5.62 -25.23 -2.84
C ARG A 224 4.95 -25.99 -1.70
N VAL A 225 4.15 -25.32 -0.90
CA VAL A 225 3.46 -25.93 0.25
C VAL A 225 1.96 -26.08 0.02
N ALA A 226 1.44 -25.63 -1.13
CA ALA A 226 0.06 -25.83 -1.54
C ALA A 226 -0.22 -27.31 -1.82
N ASP A 227 -1.48 -27.71 -1.72
CA ASP A 227 -1.94 -29.05 -2.11
C ASP A 227 -1.93 -29.19 -3.63
N GLU A 228 -2.12 -28.07 -4.34
CA GLU A 228 -2.01 -28.00 -5.79
C GLU A 228 -1.52 -26.64 -6.28
N HIS A 229 -0.77 -26.65 -7.38
CA HIS A 229 -0.22 -25.44 -8.02
C HIS A 229 -0.57 -25.42 -9.51
N LEU A 230 -1.48 -24.53 -9.91
CA LEU A 230 -1.77 -24.22 -11.30
C LEU A 230 -0.83 -23.13 -11.81
N ARG A 231 -0.31 -23.31 -13.02
CA ARG A 231 0.68 -22.42 -13.63
C ARG A 231 0.16 -21.89 -14.97
N PRO A 232 -0.76 -20.92 -14.95
CA PRO A 232 -1.22 -20.31 -16.19
C PRO A 232 -0.08 -19.55 -16.88
N LEU A 233 -0.16 -19.41 -18.19
CA LEU A 233 0.66 -18.48 -18.93
C LEU A 233 0.42 -17.05 -18.42
N PRO A 234 1.45 -16.23 -18.23
CA PRO A 234 1.27 -14.86 -17.75
C PRO A 234 0.26 -14.06 -18.61
N GLY A 235 -0.74 -13.46 -17.95
CA GLY A 235 -1.76 -12.67 -18.63
C GLY A 235 -2.98 -13.44 -19.11
N THR A 236 -3.10 -14.74 -18.79
CA THR A 236 -4.22 -15.59 -19.20
C THR A 236 -5.14 -16.00 -18.03
N ASP A 237 -5.07 -15.26 -16.92
CA ASP A 237 -5.87 -15.52 -15.72
C ASP A 237 -7.37 -15.51 -16.00
N ALA A 238 -7.84 -14.60 -16.89
CA ALA A 238 -9.23 -14.58 -17.34
C ALA A 238 -9.65 -15.87 -18.04
N ALA A 239 -8.80 -16.43 -18.91
CA ALA A 239 -9.08 -17.68 -19.60
C ALA A 239 -9.19 -18.85 -18.61
N LEU A 240 -8.29 -18.93 -17.61
CA LEU A 240 -8.38 -19.94 -16.55
C LEU A 240 -9.69 -19.81 -15.78
N ALA A 241 -10.09 -18.60 -15.39
CA ALA A 241 -11.34 -18.36 -14.67
C ALA A 241 -12.58 -18.71 -15.52
N MET A 242 -12.59 -18.38 -16.82
CA MET A 242 -13.65 -18.77 -17.76
C MET A 242 -13.76 -20.29 -17.89
N GLY A 243 -12.63 -20.98 -18.00
CA GLY A 243 -12.59 -22.45 -18.04
C GLY A 243 -13.16 -23.08 -16.76
N MET A 244 -12.80 -22.54 -15.58
CA MET A 244 -13.36 -23.00 -14.31
C MET A 244 -14.87 -22.75 -14.22
N MET A 245 -15.36 -21.56 -14.62
CA MET A 245 -16.79 -21.25 -14.65
C MET A 245 -17.54 -22.18 -15.63
N ARG A 246 -16.97 -22.42 -16.81
CA ARG A 246 -17.54 -23.38 -17.78
C ARG A 246 -17.67 -24.76 -17.15
N ALA A 247 -16.66 -25.28 -16.51
CA ALA A 247 -16.68 -26.59 -15.84
C ALA A 247 -17.73 -26.65 -14.71
N ILE A 248 -17.90 -25.56 -13.96
CA ILE A 248 -18.92 -25.43 -12.90
C ILE A 248 -20.33 -25.54 -13.50
N VAL A 249 -20.58 -24.81 -14.59
CA VAL A 249 -21.89 -24.81 -15.28
C VAL A 249 -22.19 -26.17 -15.91
N ASP A 250 -21.23 -26.78 -16.62
CA ASP A 250 -21.37 -28.11 -17.22
C ASP A 250 -21.64 -29.21 -16.19
N ALA A 251 -21.12 -29.07 -14.98
CA ALA A 251 -21.36 -29.97 -13.87
C ALA A 251 -22.69 -29.69 -13.11
N GLY A 252 -23.45 -28.67 -13.49
CA GLY A 252 -24.69 -28.27 -12.81
C GLY A 252 -24.44 -27.79 -11.36
N LEU A 253 -23.31 -27.12 -11.11
CA LEU A 253 -22.88 -26.70 -9.77
C LEU A 253 -22.99 -25.17 -9.55
N ALA A 254 -23.47 -24.43 -10.56
CA ALA A 254 -23.79 -23.02 -10.40
C ALA A 254 -24.99 -22.85 -9.46
N ASP A 255 -24.95 -21.83 -8.61
CA ASP A 255 -26.09 -21.45 -7.78
C ASP A 255 -27.06 -20.57 -8.58
N GLU A 256 -27.77 -21.21 -9.53
CA GLU A 256 -28.59 -20.53 -10.53
C GLU A 256 -29.68 -19.67 -9.92
N GLU A 257 -30.34 -20.16 -8.87
CA GLU A 257 -31.44 -19.43 -8.21
C GLU A 257 -30.92 -18.14 -7.60
N TRP A 258 -29.81 -18.23 -6.88
CA TRP A 258 -29.19 -17.08 -6.25
C TRP A 258 -28.62 -16.10 -7.30
N CYS A 259 -27.94 -16.61 -8.33
CA CYS A 259 -27.40 -15.76 -9.40
C CYS A 259 -28.48 -14.98 -10.13
N ARG A 260 -29.63 -15.61 -10.48
CA ARG A 260 -30.74 -14.90 -11.13
C ARG A 260 -31.40 -13.86 -10.24
N ALA A 261 -31.36 -14.05 -8.92
CA ALA A 261 -31.94 -13.11 -7.98
C ALA A 261 -31.01 -11.91 -7.65
N HIS A 262 -29.69 -12.11 -7.76
CA HIS A 262 -28.70 -11.20 -7.14
C HIS A 262 -27.56 -10.76 -8.08
N ALA A 263 -27.52 -11.23 -9.33
CA ALA A 263 -26.45 -10.88 -10.27
C ALA A 263 -27.03 -10.36 -11.60
N ASP A 264 -26.56 -9.19 -12.00
CA ASP A 264 -26.87 -8.65 -13.33
C ASP A 264 -25.95 -9.29 -14.37
N GLY A 265 -26.52 -9.69 -15.53
CA GLY A 265 -25.75 -10.28 -16.62
C GLY A 265 -25.44 -11.78 -16.45
N TYR A 266 -26.14 -12.49 -15.56
CA TYR A 266 -25.95 -13.94 -15.38
C TYR A 266 -26.25 -14.74 -16.66
N GLU A 267 -27.36 -14.44 -17.36
CA GLU A 267 -27.71 -15.15 -18.60
C GLU A 267 -26.71 -14.85 -19.72
N GLU A 268 -26.23 -13.62 -19.84
CA GLU A 268 -25.17 -13.24 -20.79
C GLU A 268 -23.85 -13.96 -20.47
N LEU A 269 -23.54 -14.15 -19.18
CA LEU A 269 -22.39 -14.97 -18.78
C LEU A 269 -22.55 -16.42 -19.23
N LEU A 270 -23.73 -17.02 -19.05
CA LEU A 270 -24.00 -18.39 -19.51
C LEU A 270 -23.86 -18.51 -21.04
N GLU A 271 -24.39 -17.55 -21.81
CA GLU A 271 -24.21 -17.51 -23.27
C GLU A 271 -22.72 -17.47 -23.65
N ARG A 272 -21.92 -16.62 -23.01
CA ARG A 272 -20.48 -16.52 -23.23
C ARG A 272 -19.73 -17.81 -22.87
N LEU A 273 -20.09 -18.43 -21.77
CA LEU A 273 -19.50 -19.71 -21.37
C LEU A 273 -19.84 -20.83 -22.35
N ALA A 274 -21.04 -20.79 -22.98
CA ALA A 274 -21.45 -21.79 -23.95
C ALA A 274 -20.73 -21.69 -25.31
N GLU A 275 -20.11 -20.56 -25.64
CA GLU A 275 -19.38 -20.38 -26.90
C GLU A 275 -18.18 -21.32 -27.04
N HIS A 276 -17.54 -21.70 -25.93
CA HIS A 276 -16.31 -22.49 -25.94
C HIS A 276 -16.29 -23.56 -24.86
N PRO A 277 -15.79 -24.77 -25.15
CA PRO A 277 -15.59 -25.82 -24.16
C PRO A 277 -14.36 -25.54 -23.27
N VAL A 278 -14.18 -26.35 -22.21
CA VAL A 278 -13.06 -26.17 -21.25
C VAL A 278 -11.70 -26.30 -21.94
N GLU A 279 -11.58 -27.17 -22.96
CA GLU A 279 -10.34 -27.37 -23.73
C GLU A 279 -9.85 -26.09 -24.42
N HIS A 280 -10.78 -25.27 -24.93
CA HIS A 280 -10.43 -23.97 -25.52
C HIS A 280 -9.73 -23.06 -24.51
N TRP A 281 -10.25 -22.98 -23.30
CA TRP A 281 -9.67 -22.17 -22.23
C TRP A 281 -8.35 -22.77 -21.72
N ALA A 282 -8.24 -24.11 -21.70
CA ALA A 282 -7.02 -24.81 -21.37
C ALA A 282 -5.90 -24.48 -22.35
N ASP A 283 -6.18 -24.51 -23.66
CA ASP A 283 -5.22 -24.13 -24.70
C ASP A 283 -4.73 -22.70 -24.56
N LEU A 284 -5.64 -21.76 -24.21
CA LEU A 284 -5.29 -20.35 -24.04
C LEU A 284 -4.42 -20.11 -22.79
N CYS A 285 -4.71 -20.78 -21.68
CA CYS A 285 -4.00 -20.53 -20.42
C CYS A 285 -2.84 -21.49 -20.15
N GLY A 286 -2.71 -22.57 -20.94
CA GLY A 286 -1.66 -23.57 -20.78
C GLY A 286 -1.82 -24.45 -19.54
N VAL A 287 -3.03 -24.51 -18.96
CA VAL A 287 -3.38 -25.41 -17.84
C VAL A 287 -4.22 -26.55 -18.40
N PRO A 288 -3.91 -27.83 -18.08
CA PRO A 288 -4.67 -28.97 -18.59
C PRO A 288 -6.17 -28.89 -18.27
N ALA A 289 -7.03 -29.24 -19.24
CA ALA A 289 -8.48 -29.16 -19.10
C ALA A 289 -9.00 -29.93 -17.87
N GLU A 290 -8.48 -31.14 -17.64
CA GLU A 290 -8.85 -31.96 -16.50
C GLU A 290 -8.51 -31.31 -15.15
N ALA A 291 -7.45 -30.49 -15.09
CA ALA A 291 -7.10 -29.75 -13.90
C ALA A 291 -8.07 -28.56 -13.69
N ILE A 292 -8.46 -27.87 -14.75
CA ILE A 292 -9.44 -26.78 -14.72
C ILE A 292 -10.80 -27.31 -14.25
N GLU A 293 -11.29 -28.40 -14.86
CA GLU A 293 -12.55 -29.03 -14.49
C GLU A 293 -12.58 -29.48 -13.04
N ARG A 294 -11.52 -30.15 -12.60
CA ARG A 294 -11.42 -30.64 -11.24
C ARG A 294 -11.39 -29.49 -10.22
N ILE A 295 -10.53 -28.49 -10.41
CA ILE A 295 -10.41 -27.37 -9.47
C ILE A 295 -11.70 -26.52 -9.46
N GLY A 296 -12.32 -26.27 -10.63
CA GLY A 296 -13.60 -25.56 -10.71
C GLY A 296 -14.72 -26.28 -9.97
N THR A 297 -14.87 -27.58 -10.21
CA THR A 297 -15.92 -28.39 -9.56
C THR A 297 -15.66 -28.62 -8.07
N GLU A 298 -14.41 -28.79 -7.64
CA GLU A 298 -14.05 -28.87 -6.22
C GLU A 298 -14.36 -27.55 -5.48
N PHE A 299 -14.01 -26.41 -6.10
CA PHE A 299 -14.30 -25.06 -5.57
C PHE A 299 -15.82 -24.87 -5.35
N ALA A 300 -16.63 -25.27 -6.33
CA ALA A 300 -18.08 -25.15 -6.23
C ALA A 300 -18.69 -26.06 -5.14
N ARG A 301 -18.22 -27.32 -5.03
CA ARG A 301 -18.74 -28.30 -4.08
C ARG A 301 -18.31 -28.09 -2.64
N THR A 302 -17.21 -27.35 -2.41
CA THR A 302 -16.58 -27.27 -1.09
C THR A 302 -16.74 -25.87 -0.52
N GLN A 303 -17.82 -25.64 0.23
CA GLN A 303 -18.11 -24.38 0.86
C GLN A 303 -17.77 -24.40 2.37
N PRO A 304 -17.37 -23.26 2.98
CA PRO A 304 -17.06 -21.97 2.36
C PRO A 304 -15.82 -22.01 1.47
N ALA A 305 -15.91 -21.43 0.27
CA ALA A 305 -14.80 -21.33 -0.67
C ALA A 305 -14.29 -19.87 -0.80
N LEU A 306 -12.99 -19.69 -0.67
CA LEU A 306 -12.34 -18.39 -0.66
C LEU A 306 -11.35 -18.25 -1.82
N ILE A 307 -11.43 -17.16 -2.56
CA ILE A 307 -10.37 -16.72 -3.47
C ILE A 307 -9.64 -15.52 -2.84
N ARG A 308 -8.33 -15.63 -2.60
CA ARG A 308 -7.50 -14.52 -2.19
C ARG A 308 -6.63 -14.06 -3.35
N LEU A 309 -7.05 -12.94 -3.95
CA LEU A 309 -6.32 -12.30 -5.04
C LEU A 309 -5.11 -11.52 -4.52
N GLY A 310 -3.99 -11.63 -5.20
CA GLY A 310 -2.80 -10.83 -4.95
C GLY A 310 -2.53 -9.85 -6.08
N VAL A 311 -1.69 -8.85 -5.84
CA VAL A 311 -1.33 -7.83 -6.84
C VAL A 311 -0.46 -8.37 -8.00
N GLY A 312 0.04 -9.61 -7.90
CA GLY A 312 0.87 -10.23 -8.93
C GLY A 312 0.13 -10.47 -10.24
N ALA A 313 -1.14 -10.89 -10.17
CA ALA A 313 -1.97 -11.20 -11.34
C ALA A 313 -2.35 -9.96 -12.19
N GLN A 314 -2.01 -8.73 -11.77
CA GLN A 314 -2.31 -7.53 -12.55
C GLN A 314 -1.08 -6.90 -13.27
N ARG A 315 0.04 -7.62 -13.35
CA ARG A 315 1.26 -7.09 -13.96
C ARG A 315 1.31 -7.27 -15.48
N HIS A 316 0.14 -7.14 -16.15
CA HIS A 316 -0.01 -7.24 -17.59
C HIS A 316 -1.19 -6.39 -18.10
N LEU A 317 -1.27 -6.19 -19.42
CA LEU A 317 -2.24 -5.27 -20.04
C LEU A 317 -3.71 -5.67 -19.78
N GLY A 318 -4.04 -6.96 -19.77
CA GLY A 318 -5.40 -7.48 -19.58
C GLY A 318 -5.85 -7.58 -18.11
N ALA A 319 -5.12 -7.02 -17.17
CA ALA A 319 -5.34 -7.20 -15.74
C ALA A 319 -6.76 -6.85 -15.24
N PRO A 320 -7.38 -5.72 -15.60
CA PRO A 320 -8.72 -5.40 -15.11
C PRO A 320 -9.75 -6.49 -15.47
N ILE A 321 -9.68 -7.02 -16.69
CA ILE A 321 -10.56 -8.11 -17.13
C ILE A 321 -10.28 -9.41 -16.36
N ALA A 322 -9.01 -9.73 -16.11
CA ALA A 322 -8.65 -10.90 -15.33
C ALA A 322 -9.26 -10.86 -13.92
N TYR A 323 -9.11 -9.73 -13.22
CA TYR A 323 -9.69 -9.57 -11.87
C TYR A 323 -11.21 -9.59 -11.87
N ARG A 324 -11.85 -8.91 -12.85
CA ARG A 324 -13.30 -8.98 -13.06
C ARG A 324 -13.78 -10.41 -13.21
N THR A 325 -13.13 -11.18 -14.10
CA THR A 325 -13.53 -12.55 -14.42
C THR A 325 -13.32 -13.50 -13.23
N VAL A 326 -12.18 -13.39 -12.53
CA VAL A 326 -11.93 -14.20 -11.32
C VAL A 326 -12.93 -13.89 -10.22
N ALA A 327 -13.31 -12.63 -10.06
CA ALA A 327 -14.28 -12.20 -9.06
C ALA A 327 -15.71 -12.72 -9.30
N CYS A 328 -16.04 -13.16 -10.53
CA CYS A 328 -17.32 -13.83 -10.83
C CYS A 328 -17.39 -15.25 -10.26
N LEU A 329 -16.26 -15.96 -10.06
CA LEU A 329 -16.26 -17.34 -9.56
C LEU A 329 -16.99 -17.53 -8.23
N PRO A 330 -16.72 -16.74 -7.16
CA PRO A 330 -17.44 -16.86 -5.90
C PRO A 330 -18.92 -16.52 -6.00
N ALA A 331 -19.28 -15.58 -6.88
CA ALA A 331 -20.69 -15.23 -7.14
C ALA A 331 -21.43 -16.41 -7.77
N LEU A 332 -20.83 -17.02 -8.82
CA LEU A 332 -21.42 -18.14 -9.56
C LEU A 332 -21.81 -19.33 -8.66
N VAL A 333 -21.09 -19.54 -7.58
CA VAL A 333 -21.31 -20.69 -6.65
C VAL A 333 -21.91 -20.28 -5.30
N GLY A 334 -22.40 -19.03 -5.17
CA GLY A 334 -23.01 -18.52 -3.95
C GLY A 334 -22.06 -18.50 -2.73
N ALA A 335 -20.74 -18.45 -2.94
CA ALA A 335 -19.75 -18.52 -1.86
C ALA A 335 -19.86 -17.37 -0.85
N TRP A 336 -20.34 -16.21 -1.29
CA TRP A 336 -20.54 -15.02 -0.46
C TRP A 336 -21.58 -15.17 0.65
N ARG A 337 -22.43 -16.20 0.59
CA ARG A 337 -23.43 -16.51 1.63
C ARG A 337 -22.84 -17.26 2.84
N HIS A 338 -21.56 -17.58 2.79
CA HIS A 338 -20.89 -18.35 3.82
C HIS A 338 -19.79 -17.53 4.51
N PRO A 339 -19.78 -17.39 5.84
CA PRO A 339 -18.68 -16.71 6.56
C PRO A 339 -17.32 -17.33 6.19
N GLY A 340 -16.40 -16.51 5.70
CA GLY A 340 -15.09 -16.93 5.21
C GLY A 340 -15.05 -17.39 3.75
N GLY A 341 -16.21 -17.39 3.06
CA GLY A 341 -16.31 -17.61 1.61
C GLY A 341 -16.39 -16.31 0.82
N GLY A 342 -16.05 -16.36 -0.47
CA GLY A 342 -16.08 -15.20 -1.36
C GLY A 342 -14.72 -14.88 -1.97
N CYS A 343 -14.48 -13.59 -2.22
CA CYS A 343 -13.22 -13.07 -2.75
C CYS A 343 -12.65 -12.02 -1.82
N SER A 344 -11.34 -11.98 -1.68
CA SER A 344 -10.63 -10.93 -0.96
C SER A 344 -9.47 -10.42 -1.81
N TYR A 345 -9.34 -9.09 -1.92
CA TYR A 345 -8.26 -8.43 -2.65
C TYR A 345 -7.64 -7.32 -1.80
N ILE A 346 -8.06 -6.08 -1.98
CA ILE A 346 -7.60 -4.93 -1.19
C ILE A 346 -8.82 -4.26 -0.58
N PRO A 347 -8.89 -4.12 0.76
CA PRO A 347 -10.04 -3.57 1.46
C PRO A 347 -10.16 -2.06 1.26
N THR A 348 -10.62 -1.63 0.07
CA THR A 348 -10.81 -0.21 -0.23
C THR A 348 -11.91 0.43 0.63
N ALA A 349 -12.87 -0.35 1.11
CA ALA A 349 -13.91 0.14 2.00
C ALA A 349 -13.36 0.61 3.35
N THR A 350 -12.31 -0.05 3.88
CA THR A 350 -11.63 0.39 5.12
C THR A 350 -11.02 1.78 4.97
N ALA A 351 -10.32 2.02 3.85
CA ALA A 351 -9.76 3.34 3.55
C ALA A 351 -10.85 4.38 3.22
N GLY A 352 -11.99 3.93 2.64
CA GLY A 352 -13.13 4.79 2.34
C GLY A 352 -13.92 5.21 3.58
N ALA A 353 -13.91 4.39 4.63
CA ALA A 353 -14.60 4.67 5.90
C ALA A 353 -13.92 5.79 6.72
N ILE A 354 -12.61 6.00 6.52
CA ILE A 354 -11.88 7.12 7.13
C ILE A 354 -11.26 7.93 5.98
N PRO A 355 -11.92 9.02 5.53
CA PRO A 355 -11.56 9.71 4.31
C PRO A 355 -10.28 10.54 4.47
N SER A 356 -9.15 10.02 4.01
CA SER A 356 -7.86 10.73 4.01
C SER A 356 -7.88 12.06 3.23
N GLY A 357 -8.84 12.22 2.32
CA GLY A 357 -9.05 13.47 1.59
C GLY A 357 -9.31 14.70 2.48
N ALA A 358 -9.76 14.49 3.73
CA ALA A 358 -9.98 15.58 4.69
C ALA A 358 -8.70 16.34 5.06
N ILE A 359 -7.54 15.69 4.95
CA ILE A 359 -6.24 16.29 5.31
C ILE A 359 -5.41 16.72 4.10
N GLU A 360 -5.88 16.46 2.88
CA GLU A 360 -5.15 16.74 1.63
C GLU A 360 -5.24 18.21 1.18
N GLY A 361 -6.20 18.98 1.69
CA GLY A 361 -6.40 20.39 1.32
C GLY A 361 -6.76 20.57 -0.16
N ARG A 362 -7.68 19.76 -0.67
CA ARG A 362 -8.12 19.82 -2.09
C ARG A 362 -8.76 21.17 -2.44
N GLU A 363 -9.38 21.83 -1.46
CA GLU A 363 -9.98 23.15 -1.56
C GLU A 363 -8.96 24.26 -1.85
N LEU A 364 -7.69 24.05 -1.55
CA LEU A 364 -6.60 24.99 -1.86
C LEU A 364 -6.30 25.04 -3.37
N ARG A 365 -6.79 24.09 -4.14
CA ARG A 365 -6.59 24.02 -5.58
C ARG A 365 -7.60 24.90 -6.29
N GLY A 366 -7.13 25.93 -6.99
CA GLY A 366 -7.99 26.90 -7.68
C GLY A 366 -8.64 26.40 -8.97
N ALA A 367 -8.07 25.38 -9.62
CA ALA A 367 -8.56 24.80 -10.87
C ALA A 367 -8.02 23.37 -11.03
N ASP A 368 -8.63 22.59 -11.95
CA ASP A 368 -8.10 21.28 -12.34
C ASP A 368 -6.70 21.42 -12.92
N SER A 369 -5.82 20.54 -12.52
CA SER A 369 -4.44 20.49 -12.99
C SER A 369 -4.20 19.28 -13.87
N ARG A 370 -3.17 19.37 -14.71
CA ARG A 370 -2.71 18.27 -15.55
C ARG A 370 -2.44 17.02 -14.70
N ARG A 371 -2.88 15.87 -15.21
CA ARG A 371 -2.72 14.57 -14.56
C ARG A 371 -1.59 13.79 -15.22
N ILE A 372 -0.58 13.39 -14.45
CA ILE A 372 0.54 12.58 -14.90
C ILE A 372 0.50 11.22 -14.24
N ASN A 373 0.42 10.15 -15.05
CA ASN A 373 0.47 8.79 -14.53
C ASN A 373 1.89 8.49 -14.02
N MET A 374 2.01 8.04 -12.78
CA MET A 374 3.30 7.76 -12.15
C MET A 374 4.14 6.73 -12.92
N SER A 375 3.50 5.79 -13.62
CA SER A 375 4.18 4.79 -14.45
C SER A 375 4.81 5.39 -15.71
N ARG A 376 4.47 6.63 -16.08
CA ARG A 376 5.01 7.37 -17.23
C ARG A 376 5.94 8.51 -16.80
N LEU A 377 6.52 8.43 -15.61
CA LEU A 377 7.43 9.46 -15.09
C LEU A 377 8.57 9.75 -16.08
N GLY A 378 9.23 8.71 -16.59
CA GLY A 378 10.33 8.87 -17.54
C GLY A 378 9.93 9.66 -18.79
N GLU A 379 8.73 9.39 -19.32
CA GLU A 379 8.16 10.14 -20.43
C GLU A 379 7.89 11.60 -20.03
N ALA A 380 7.19 11.84 -18.92
CA ALA A 380 6.88 13.19 -18.45
C ALA A 380 8.13 14.05 -18.20
N LEU A 381 9.24 13.44 -17.79
CA LEU A 381 10.50 14.14 -17.60
C LEU A 381 11.31 14.36 -18.89
N THR A 382 11.04 13.63 -19.99
CA THR A 382 11.87 13.65 -21.21
C THR A 382 11.13 14.03 -22.48
N ASP A 383 9.81 14.19 -22.43
CA ASP A 383 9.01 14.60 -23.58
C ASP A 383 9.17 16.10 -23.86
N PRO A 384 9.78 16.50 -25.00
CA PRO A 384 9.94 17.91 -25.35
C PRO A 384 8.62 18.59 -25.76
N GLY A 385 7.57 17.79 -26.02
CA GLY A 385 6.23 18.28 -26.38
C GLY A 385 5.31 18.49 -25.20
N LEU A 386 5.75 18.17 -23.97
CA LEU A 386 4.92 18.36 -22.79
C LEU A 386 4.85 19.84 -22.39
N GLU A 387 3.66 20.44 -22.48
CA GLU A 387 3.39 21.84 -22.15
C GLU A 387 2.43 22.00 -20.97
N PRO A 388 2.83 22.71 -19.91
CA PRO A 388 4.19 23.16 -19.62
C PRO A 388 5.13 21.99 -19.31
N PRO A 389 6.47 22.14 -19.50
CA PRO A 389 7.41 21.09 -19.15
C PRO A 389 7.45 20.86 -17.64
N VAL A 390 7.85 19.66 -17.19
CA VAL A 390 8.21 19.46 -15.79
C VAL A 390 9.55 20.14 -15.55
N ALA A 391 9.54 21.22 -14.76
CA ALA A 391 10.69 22.04 -14.39
C ALA A 391 11.10 21.90 -12.92
N ALA A 392 10.18 21.44 -12.05
CA ALA A 392 10.49 21.07 -10.67
C ALA A 392 9.87 19.71 -10.33
N LEU A 393 10.65 18.85 -9.65
CA LEU A 393 10.22 17.54 -9.15
C LEU A 393 10.39 17.50 -7.64
N VAL A 394 9.32 17.20 -6.90
CA VAL A 394 9.34 17.08 -5.44
C VAL A 394 9.02 15.64 -5.05
N VAL A 395 9.99 14.94 -4.47
CA VAL A 395 9.89 13.51 -4.14
C VAL A 395 9.88 13.31 -2.64
N TRP A 396 8.92 12.56 -2.13
CA TRP A 396 8.89 12.08 -0.75
C TRP A 396 8.24 10.70 -0.66
N SER A 397 8.57 9.94 0.36
CA SER A 397 8.07 8.57 0.56
C SER A 397 8.15 7.71 -0.71
N SER A 398 9.19 7.90 -1.54
CA SER A 398 9.38 7.16 -2.80
C SER A 398 10.81 7.26 -3.33
N ASN A 399 11.23 6.23 -4.08
CA ASN A 399 12.51 6.20 -4.80
C ASN A 399 12.30 5.87 -6.29
N PRO A 400 11.74 6.82 -7.09
CA PRO A 400 11.36 6.55 -8.48
C PRO A 400 12.52 6.11 -9.39
N ALA A 401 13.76 6.49 -9.11
CA ALA A 401 14.91 6.00 -9.87
C ALA A 401 15.08 4.47 -9.79
N GLN A 402 14.55 3.84 -8.73
CA GLN A 402 14.57 2.38 -8.55
C GLN A 402 13.25 1.71 -8.94
N VAL A 403 12.11 2.34 -8.66
CA VAL A 403 10.82 1.65 -8.69
C VAL A 403 9.94 2.04 -9.88
N ALA A 404 10.18 3.18 -10.54
CA ALA A 404 9.40 3.56 -11.70
C ALA A 404 9.82 2.76 -12.95
N PRO A 405 8.86 2.33 -13.79
CA PRO A 405 9.18 1.64 -15.04
C PRO A 405 9.90 2.59 -16.03
N ASP A 406 10.56 2.00 -17.04
CA ASP A 406 11.40 2.72 -17.99
C ASP A 406 12.52 3.51 -17.28
N GLN A 407 13.26 2.80 -16.43
CA GLN A 407 14.32 3.39 -15.59
C GLN A 407 15.32 4.22 -16.40
N GLY A 408 15.66 3.80 -17.63
CA GLY A 408 16.58 4.55 -18.49
C GLY A 408 16.08 5.97 -18.76
N ARG A 409 14.80 6.15 -19.09
CA ARG A 409 14.19 7.47 -19.30
C ARG A 409 14.04 8.25 -17.98
N VAL A 410 13.69 7.58 -16.90
CA VAL A 410 13.63 8.23 -15.57
C VAL A 410 14.99 8.83 -15.21
N LEU A 411 16.07 8.07 -15.34
CA LEU A 411 17.42 8.54 -15.06
C LEU A 411 17.87 9.65 -16.02
N ALA A 412 17.52 9.55 -17.31
CA ALA A 412 17.77 10.62 -18.28
C ALA A 412 17.06 11.92 -17.87
N GLY A 413 15.79 11.82 -17.44
CA GLY A 413 15.04 12.97 -16.93
C GLY A 413 15.65 13.57 -15.67
N LEU A 414 16.02 12.74 -14.69
CA LEU A 414 16.62 13.20 -13.43
C LEU A 414 17.99 13.88 -13.60
N ARG A 415 18.70 13.60 -14.70
CA ARG A 415 19.99 14.22 -15.04
C ARG A 415 19.87 15.56 -15.75
N ARG A 416 18.67 15.99 -16.10
CA ARG A 416 18.45 17.28 -16.77
C ARG A 416 18.92 18.43 -15.89
N ASP A 417 19.72 19.35 -16.45
CA ASP A 417 20.19 20.55 -15.74
C ASP A 417 19.07 21.58 -15.51
N ASP A 418 18.03 21.55 -16.35
CA ASP A 418 16.86 22.43 -16.28
C ASP A 418 15.71 21.86 -15.42
N LEU A 419 15.88 20.69 -14.81
CA LEU A 419 14.95 20.11 -13.83
C LEU A 419 15.47 20.37 -12.42
N PHE A 420 14.76 21.12 -11.61
CA PHE A 420 15.07 21.27 -10.19
C PHE A 420 14.44 20.15 -9.37
N THR A 421 15.24 19.40 -8.63
CA THR A 421 14.76 18.21 -7.91
C THR A 421 14.97 18.35 -6.40
N ILE A 422 13.89 18.19 -5.63
CA ILE A 422 13.87 18.17 -4.16
C ILE A 422 13.51 16.75 -3.72
N VAL A 423 14.27 16.18 -2.77
CA VAL A 423 13.99 14.83 -2.22
C VAL A 423 13.97 14.91 -0.69
N ILE A 424 12.88 14.43 -0.08
CA ILE A 424 12.75 14.25 1.36
C ILE A 424 12.93 12.76 1.65
N GLU A 425 14.05 12.39 2.30
CA GLU A 425 14.47 10.99 2.39
C GLU A 425 15.30 10.71 3.66
N GLN A 426 15.31 9.45 4.08
CA GLN A 426 16.08 8.97 5.24
C GLN A 426 17.51 8.55 4.88
N PHE A 427 17.75 8.17 3.63
CA PHE A 427 19.02 7.66 3.12
C PHE A 427 19.37 8.28 1.77
N MET A 428 20.64 8.20 1.36
CA MET A 428 21.05 8.61 0.02
C MET A 428 20.63 7.54 -0.99
N THR A 429 19.38 7.59 -1.42
CA THR A 429 18.82 6.72 -2.46
C THR A 429 19.29 7.14 -3.85
N ASP A 430 19.06 6.29 -4.87
CA ASP A 430 19.39 6.65 -6.26
C ASP A 430 18.64 7.91 -6.73
N THR A 431 17.43 8.13 -6.25
CA THR A 431 16.69 9.38 -6.53
C THR A 431 17.34 10.57 -5.83
N ALA A 432 17.66 10.43 -4.54
CA ALA A 432 18.31 11.49 -3.76
C ALA A 432 19.68 11.87 -4.35
N ALA A 433 20.40 10.90 -4.92
CA ALA A 433 21.68 11.15 -5.60
C ALA A 433 21.56 12.05 -6.85
N HIS A 434 20.36 12.27 -7.38
CA HIS A 434 20.11 13.20 -8.49
C HIS A 434 19.46 14.52 -8.05
N ALA A 435 19.13 14.67 -6.76
CA ALA A 435 18.46 15.87 -6.25
C ALA A 435 19.39 17.11 -6.21
N ASP A 436 18.81 18.30 -6.28
CA ASP A 436 19.48 19.56 -6.02
C ASP A 436 19.48 19.89 -4.52
N VAL A 437 18.40 19.50 -3.84
CA VAL A 437 18.24 19.61 -2.39
C VAL A 437 17.74 18.29 -1.82
N VAL A 438 18.40 17.80 -0.76
CA VAL A 438 17.94 16.62 0.00
C VAL A 438 17.64 17.08 1.44
N LEU A 439 16.41 16.80 1.88
CA LEU A 439 15.94 17.12 3.22
C LEU A 439 15.85 15.83 4.06
N PRO A 440 16.47 15.77 5.24
CA PRO A 440 16.49 14.55 6.05
C PRO A 440 15.13 14.31 6.72
N ALA A 441 14.52 13.16 6.42
CA ALA A 441 13.25 12.72 6.99
C ALA A 441 13.44 11.89 8.26
N THR A 442 12.48 11.98 9.17
CA THR A 442 12.35 11.08 10.33
C THR A 442 11.95 9.66 9.90
N THR A 443 12.29 8.66 10.73
CA THR A 443 11.66 7.32 10.67
C THR A 443 10.34 7.35 11.43
N GLN A 444 9.48 6.34 11.26
CA GLN A 444 8.19 6.31 11.98
C GLN A 444 8.34 6.23 13.52
N LEU A 445 9.51 5.84 14.07
CA LEU A 445 9.71 5.90 15.53
C LEU A 445 9.88 7.34 16.05
N GLU A 446 10.02 8.32 15.15
CA GLU A 446 10.37 9.71 15.44
C GLU A 446 9.22 10.70 15.14
N HIS A 447 8.04 10.22 14.67
CA HIS A 447 6.91 11.09 14.32
C HIS A 447 5.56 10.44 14.57
N LEU A 448 4.52 11.27 14.68
CA LEU A 448 3.13 10.85 14.70
C LEU A 448 2.66 10.50 13.28
N ASP A 449 1.94 9.39 13.12
CA ASP A 449 1.30 9.04 11.85
C ASP A 449 0.09 8.11 12.06
N ALA A 450 -0.67 7.92 11.02
CA ALA A 450 -1.83 7.05 10.98
C ALA A 450 -1.72 6.09 9.78
N VAL A 451 -1.81 4.78 10.02
CA VAL A 451 -1.56 3.78 8.99
C VAL A 451 -2.80 2.94 8.74
N PHE A 452 -3.25 2.92 7.47
CA PHE A 452 -4.31 2.04 7.00
C PHE A 452 -3.71 0.75 6.47
N SER A 453 -4.31 -0.38 6.84
CA SER A 453 -3.95 -1.63 6.20
C SER A 453 -4.62 -1.77 4.84
N TRP A 454 -3.89 -2.33 3.88
CA TRP A 454 -4.46 -2.77 2.61
C TRP A 454 -4.64 -4.29 2.52
N GLY A 455 -4.65 -4.97 3.68
CA GLY A 455 -4.87 -6.41 3.80
C GLY A 455 -5.83 -6.83 4.89
N HIS A 456 -6.22 -5.93 5.80
CA HIS A 456 -7.18 -6.17 6.89
C HIS A 456 -7.89 -4.87 7.30
N GLN A 457 -8.88 -4.99 8.18
CA GLN A 457 -9.78 -3.90 8.58
C GLN A 457 -9.30 -3.11 9.82
N TYR A 458 -8.01 -3.16 10.16
CA TYR A 458 -7.48 -2.42 11.31
C TYR A 458 -6.79 -1.14 10.86
N PHE A 459 -7.12 -0.05 11.54
CA PHE A 459 -6.41 1.21 11.55
C PHE A 459 -5.40 1.19 12.68
N THR A 460 -4.16 1.61 12.44
CA THR A 460 -3.10 1.61 13.44
C THR A 460 -2.54 3.02 13.59
N LEU A 461 -2.52 3.52 14.83
CA LEU A 461 -1.89 4.78 15.20
C LEU A 461 -0.40 4.54 15.44
N ASN A 462 0.43 5.35 14.82
CA ASN A 462 1.86 5.38 15.07
C ASN A 462 2.22 6.55 15.98
N GLN A 463 2.65 6.28 17.20
CA GLN A 463 3.09 7.32 18.13
C GLN A 463 4.64 7.44 18.09
N PRO A 464 5.20 8.65 18.22
CA PRO A 464 6.66 8.81 18.29
C PRO A 464 7.19 8.14 19.56
N ALA A 465 8.16 7.25 19.40
CA ALA A 465 8.81 6.55 20.50
C ALA A 465 10.10 7.24 20.96
N ILE A 466 10.76 7.96 20.06
CA ILE A 466 12.02 8.67 20.30
C ILE A 466 11.97 10.06 19.67
N GLU A 467 12.80 10.95 20.18
CA GLU A 467 13.05 12.24 19.54
C GLU A 467 13.71 12.08 18.17
N PRO A 468 13.48 12.99 17.21
CA PRO A 468 14.14 13.00 15.93
C PRO A 468 15.66 12.99 16.05
N LEU A 469 16.34 12.10 15.30
CA LEU A 469 17.79 12.00 15.31
C LEU A 469 18.43 13.11 14.46
N GLY A 470 19.44 13.74 15.02
CA GLY A 470 20.17 14.81 14.34
C GLY A 470 19.28 16.02 14.06
N GLU A 471 19.23 16.44 12.80
CA GLU A 471 18.37 17.52 12.33
C GLU A 471 17.20 16.99 11.47
N ALA A 472 16.92 15.67 11.47
CA ALA A 472 15.81 15.10 10.72
C ALA A 472 14.47 15.69 11.20
N LYS A 473 13.55 15.91 10.26
CA LYS A 473 12.22 16.44 10.57
C LYS A 473 11.12 15.55 9.98
N PRO A 474 9.94 15.50 10.61
CA PRO A 474 8.75 14.96 9.98
C PRO A 474 8.54 15.56 8.57
N THR A 475 8.05 14.75 7.65
CA THR A 475 7.78 15.22 6.28
C THR A 475 6.76 16.37 6.27
N THR A 476 5.77 16.32 7.15
CA THR A 476 4.79 17.40 7.37
C THR A 476 5.47 18.71 7.75
N GLU A 477 6.44 18.67 8.66
CA GLU A 477 7.18 19.85 9.10
C GLU A 477 8.06 20.43 7.98
N ALA A 478 8.71 19.58 7.19
CA ALA A 478 9.48 20.03 6.03
C ALA A 478 8.59 20.78 5.02
N PHE A 479 7.36 20.31 4.80
CA PHE A 479 6.40 21.00 3.93
C PHE A 479 5.83 22.28 4.54
N ARG A 480 5.60 22.36 5.87
CA ARG A 480 5.21 23.62 6.55
C ARG A 480 6.29 24.69 6.37
N LEU A 481 7.55 24.35 6.59
CA LEU A 481 8.67 25.25 6.38
C LEU A 481 8.76 25.74 4.93
N LEU A 482 8.52 24.84 3.98
CA LEU A 482 8.55 25.16 2.55
C LEU A 482 7.36 26.07 2.16
N ALA A 483 6.16 25.81 2.67
CA ALA A 483 4.98 26.64 2.45
C ALA A 483 5.19 28.06 3.00
N ALA A 484 5.67 28.19 4.22
CA ALA A 484 5.99 29.49 4.83
C ALA A 484 7.03 30.25 4.01
N ARG A 485 8.08 29.56 3.51
CA ARG A 485 9.12 30.20 2.68
C ARG A 485 8.62 30.62 1.30
N LEU A 486 7.62 29.92 0.76
CA LEU A 486 6.93 30.29 -0.48
C LEU A 486 5.93 31.43 -0.29
N GLY A 487 5.62 31.82 0.94
CA GLY A 487 4.65 32.89 1.26
C GLY A 487 3.20 32.42 1.13
N LEU A 488 2.94 31.14 1.41
CA LEU A 488 1.59 30.58 1.45
C LEU A 488 1.03 30.77 2.87
N ASP A 489 0.12 31.71 3.02
CA ASP A 489 -0.39 32.16 4.33
C ASP A 489 -1.73 31.53 4.71
N ASP A 490 -2.19 30.49 3.97
CA ASP A 490 -3.44 29.81 4.28
C ASP A 490 -3.36 29.12 5.66
N PRO A 491 -4.38 29.26 6.53
CA PRO A 491 -4.42 28.64 7.86
C PRO A 491 -4.18 27.14 7.86
N ALA A 492 -4.52 26.44 6.79
CA ALA A 492 -4.30 25.01 6.64
C ALA A 492 -2.81 24.61 6.74
N PHE A 493 -1.86 25.52 6.53
CA PHE A 493 -0.43 25.27 6.73
C PHE A 493 0.03 25.43 8.18
N ALA A 494 -0.81 25.96 9.07
CA ALA A 494 -0.51 26.08 10.49
C ALA A 494 -0.87 24.82 11.29
N ASP A 495 -1.66 23.89 10.71
CA ASP A 495 -2.05 22.65 11.38
C ASP A 495 -0.82 21.80 11.74
N ASP A 496 -0.71 21.41 13.01
CA ASP A 496 0.28 20.41 13.44
C ASP A 496 -0.19 18.97 13.17
N ASP A 497 0.62 17.98 13.52
CA ASP A 497 0.30 16.59 13.23
C ASP A 497 -0.86 16.06 14.08
N ASP A 498 -1.07 16.61 15.29
CA ASP A 498 -2.23 16.29 16.12
C ASP A 498 -3.52 16.83 15.50
N SER A 499 -3.52 18.08 15.04
CA SER A 499 -4.65 18.70 14.32
C SER A 499 -4.99 17.93 13.04
N LEU A 500 -3.98 17.48 12.30
CA LEU A 500 -4.19 16.63 11.11
C LEU A 500 -4.81 15.28 11.46
N LEU A 501 -4.38 14.66 12.56
CA LEU A 501 -4.95 13.41 13.04
C LEU A 501 -6.42 13.59 13.45
N GLU A 502 -6.75 14.66 14.17
CA GLU A 502 -8.12 15.00 14.55
C GLU A 502 -9.01 15.22 13.31
N GLN A 503 -8.54 15.96 12.32
CA GLN A 503 -9.26 16.16 11.05
C GLN A 503 -9.46 14.84 10.30
N LEU A 504 -8.47 13.97 10.27
CA LEU A 504 -8.58 12.64 9.66
C LEU A 504 -9.66 11.80 10.33
N LEU A 505 -9.70 11.80 11.66
CA LEU A 505 -10.64 11.01 12.45
C LEU A 505 -12.03 11.62 12.56
N ALA A 506 -12.21 12.91 12.27
CA ALA A 506 -13.51 13.57 12.29
C ALA A 506 -14.54 12.93 11.34
N GLY A 507 -14.08 12.26 10.29
CA GLY A 507 -14.91 11.50 9.35
C GLY A 507 -14.96 9.99 9.62
N ALA A 508 -14.36 9.51 10.71
CA ALA A 508 -14.32 8.10 11.05
C ALA A 508 -15.69 7.59 11.54
N PRO A 509 -15.97 6.28 11.39
CA PRO A 509 -17.17 5.66 11.93
C PRO A 509 -17.28 5.82 13.47
N ASP A 510 -18.50 5.73 14.00
CA ASP A 510 -18.74 5.75 15.44
C ASP A 510 -17.87 4.70 16.16
N GLY A 511 -17.27 5.09 17.29
CA GLY A 511 -16.38 4.23 18.08
C GLY A 511 -14.88 4.45 17.85
N PHE A 512 -14.49 5.34 16.93
CA PHE A 512 -13.12 5.81 16.82
C PHE A 512 -12.89 6.96 17.79
N ASP A 513 -12.46 6.63 19.01
CA ASP A 513 -12.04 7.60 20.01
C ASP A 513 -10.52 7.75 19.98
N LEU A 514 -10.04 9.00 19.84
CA LEU A 514 -8.61 9.31 19.77
C LEU A 514 -7.86 8.92 21.05
N GLU A 515 -8.47 9.11 22.24
CA GLU A 515 -7.84 8.76 23.51
C GLU A 515 -7.66 7.23 23.61
N ALA A 516 -8.70 6.47 23.27
CA ALA A 516 -8.64 5.01 23.22
C ALA A 516 -7.63 4.51 22.17
N LEU A 517 -7.51 5.19 21.01
CA LEU A 517 -6.49 4.90 20.00
C LEU A 517 -5.07 5.16 20.52
N ARG A 518 -4.85 6.25 21.26
CA ARG A 518 -3.54 6.54 21.87
C ARG A 518 -3.17 5.50 22.92
N GLU A 519 -4.14 5.02 23.67
CA GLU A 519 -3.91 3.98 24.68
C GLU A 519 -3.68 2.60 24.04
N ARG A 520 -4.51 2.20 23.07
CA ARG A 520 -4.47 0.85 22.47
C ARG A 520 -3.53 0.74 21.27
N GLY A 521 -3.33 1.82 20.52
CA GLY A 521 -2.50 1.88 19.31
C GLY A 521 -3.22 1.47 18.02
N TRP A 522 -4.42 0.87 18.09
CA TRP A 522 -5.18 0.42 16.92
C TRP A 522 -6.67 0.26 17.21
N ALA A 523 -7.48 0.30 16.15
CA ALA A 523 -8.90 -0.01 16.21
C ALA A 523 -9.35 -0.74 14.94
N LYS A 524 -10.34 -1.63 15.06
CA LYS A 524 -11.00 -2.24 13.91
C LYS A 524 -12.01 -1.27 13.32
N VAL A 525 -11.98 -1.10 12.02
CA VAL A 525 -12.99 -0.32 11.27
C VAL A 525 -14.20 -1.22 11.08
N ASP A 526 -15.32 -0.86 11.69
CA ASP A 526 -16.60 -1.53 11.42
C ASP A 526 -17.18 -1.00 10.12
N LEU A 527 -17.30 -1.87 9.15
CA LEU A 527 -17.87 -1.55 7.84
C LEU A 527 -19.38 -1.81 7.75
N GLY A 528 -19.99 -2.29 8.84
CA GLY A 528 -21.43 -2.65 8.86
C GLY A 528 -21.82 -3.83 7.96
N GLN A 529 -20.83 -4.56 7.42
CA GLN A 529 -21.06 -5.62 6.41
C GLN A 529 -21.32 -7.01 7.02
N GLY A 530 -21.14 -7.16 8.33
CA GLY A 530 -21.23 -8.46 8.99
C GLY A 530 -20.20 -9.48 8.50
N GLU A 531 -20.49 -10.78 8.68
CA GLU A 531 -19.59 -11.87 8.30
C GLU A 531 -19.73 -12.30 6.83
N THR A 532 -20.75 -11.82 6.11
CA THR A 532 -21.08 -12.18 4.72
C THR A 532 -21.35 -10.93 3.88
N PRO A 533 -20.31 -10.18 3.49
CA PRO A 533 -20.43 -8.81 2.96
C PRO A 533 -21.26 -8.69 1.68
N HIS A 534 -21.40 -9.71 0.88
CA HIS A 534 -22.17 -9.68 -0.37
C HIS A 534 -23.24 -10.80 -0.43
N ALA A 535 -23.77 -11.23 0.73
CA ALA A 535 -24.77 -12.30 0.77
C ALA A 535 -26.06 -11.97 0.01
N GLU A 536 -26.41 -10.69 -0.09
CA GLU A 536 -27.61 -10.20 -0.74
C GLU A 536 -27.39 -9.68 -2.17
N GLY A 537 -26.19 -9.93 -2.73
CA GLY A 537 -25.90 -9.61 -4.11
C GLY A 537 -25.07 -8.34 -4.32
N ASN A 538 -25.30 -7.67 -5.43
CA ASN A 538 -24.56 -6.58 -6.07
C ASN A 538 -23.47 -7.06 -7.04
N PHE A 539 -23.78 -8.05 -7.87
CA PHE A 539 -22.86 -8.55 -8.87
C PHE A 539 -23.33 -8.21 -10.28
#